data_3092bbd349dbab282cee076c756c6b82
#
_entry.id   3092bbd349dbab282cee076c756c6b82
#
_cell.length_a   1.000
_cell.length_b   1.000
_cell.length_c   1.000
_cell.angle_alpha   90.00
_cell.angle_beta   90.00
_cell.angle_gamma   90.00
#
_symmetry.space_group_name_H-M   'P 1'
#
loop_
_entity.id
_entity.type
_entity.pdbx_description
1 polymer ?
#
loop_
_entity_poly.entity_id
_entity_poly.type
_entity_poly.pdbx_seq_one_letter_code
_entity_poly.pdbx_strand_id
1 'polypeptide(L)'
;QVFDRLAETWRHWGEKTGYFASSEDAQAFEDELKYMLATQMAAPNSPQWFNTGLNYKYDLTGPQQGFWYVDPKTGKLTPGEDSYSRPQPHACFIQSIDDDLVNEGGIMDLWVKEARLFKFGSGTGTNFSNLRGEGEQLSGGGVSSGVMSFLKIGDRAAGAIKSGGTTRRAAKMVILDLDHPDIEDFIEWKAIEEDKARALIAAGYPSDFNGEAYATVSGQNSNNSVKVPSEFLKAIEEDGDWDLIARTDGSVMKTVKARDLWNKIADAAWRCADPGVQYDTTINEWHTSPMGGRIRASNPCSEYLFLDNTACNLASLNLVKFYDDETQIFDVASYKHALRIWTIVLEISVEMAQ
;
A
#
# COMPACT_ATOMS: atom_id res chain seq x y z
N GLN A 1 11.03 -27.02 4.79
CA GLN A 1 9.81 -26.80 5.60
C GLN A 1 8.98 -25.60 5.08
N VAL A 2 9.57 -24.38 4.93
CA VAL A 2 8.80 -23.21 4.47
C VAL A 2 8.36 -23.38 3.02
N PHE A 3 9.26 -23.81 2.14
CA PHE A 3 8.93 -24.04 0.72
C PHE A 3 7.91 -25.16 0.55
N ASP A 4 8.01 -26.24 1.33
CA ASP A 4 7.01 -27.31 1.35
C ASP A 4 5.64 -26.79 1.77
N ARG A 5 5.59 -26.00 2.86
CA ARG A 5 4.34 -25.40 3.31
C ARG A 5 3.65 -24.60 2.20
N LEU A 6 4.38 -23.74 1.51
CA LEU A 6 3.84 -22.91 0.44
C LEU A 6 3.40 -23.73 -0.77
N ALA A 7 4.32 -24.51 -1.35
CA ALA A 7 4.07 -25.25 -2.59
C ALA A 7 2.98 -26.31 -2.44
N GLU A 8 2.98 -27.07 -1.36
CA GLU A 8 1.94 -28.06 -1.06
C GLU A 8 0.56 -27.41 -0.82
N THR A 9 0.52 -26.23 -0.21
CA THR A 9 -0.75 -25.51 -0.02
C THR A 9 -1.32 -25.01 -1.34
N TRP A 10 -0.49 -24.40 -2.20
CA TRP A 10 -0.96 -23.97 -3.54
C TRP A 10 -1.36 -25.16 -4.40
N ARG A 11 -0.61 -26.27 -4.38
CA ARG A 11 -1.02 -27.50 -5.05
C ARG A 11 -2.37 -27.98 -4.54
N HIS A 12 -2.54 -28.12 -3.23
CA HIS A 12 -3.81 -28.59 -2.63
C HIS A 12 -5.02 -27.75 -3.08
N TRP A 13 -4.90 -26.43 -3.05
CA TRP A 13 -5.96 -25.55 -3.52
C TRP A 13 -6.16 -25.64 -5.02
N GLY A 14 -5.09 -25.73 -5.81
CA GLY A 14 -5.17 -25.90 -7.26
C GLY A 14 -5.83 -27.20 -7.68
N GLU A 15 -5.56 -28.32 -6.98
CA GLU A 15 -6.27 -29.59 -7.19
C GLU A 15 -7.76 -29.46 -6.85
N LYS A 16 -8.08 -28.85 -5.72
CA LYS A 16 -9.46 -28.67 -5.25
C LYS A 16 -10.31 -27.82 -6.21
N THR A 17 -9.71 -26.85 -6.86
CA THR A 17 -10.40 -25.91 -7.76
C THR A 17 -10.20 -26.22 -9.25
N GLY A 18 -9.51 -27.33 -9.58
CA GLY A 18 -9.44 -27.86 -10.94
C GLY A 18 -8.43 -27.18 -11.86
N TYR A 19 -7.35 -26.62 -11.32
CA TYR A 19 -6.29 -25.99 -12.12
C TYR A 19 -5.37 -26.98 -12.84
N PHE A 20 -5.35 -28.26 -12.43
CA PHE A 20 -4.48 -29.29 -12.99
C PHE A 20 -5.28 -30.34 -13.75
N ALA A 21 -4.73 -30.80 -14.87
CA ALA A 21 -5.36 -31.84 -15.68
C ALA A 21 -5.18 -33.24 -15.07
N SER A 22 -4.12 -33.47 -14.29
CA SER A 22 -3.81 -34.73 -13.64
C SER A 22 -3.07 -34.53 -12.30
N SER A 23 -2.94 -35.61 -11.53
CA SER A 23 -2.12 -35.62 -10.31
C SER A 23 -0.63 -35.48 -10.62
N GLU A 24 -0.18 -35.94 -11.77
CA GLU A 24 1.19 -35.78 -12.25
C GLU A 24 1.50 -34.31 -12.55
N ASP A 25 0.56 -33.59 -13.18
CA ASP A 25 0.70 -32.15 -13.42
C ASP A 25 0.75 -31.36 -12.10
N ALA A 26 -0.09 -31.73 -11.13
CA ALA A 26 -0.10 -31.11 -9.81
C ALA A 26 1.22 -31.35 -9.05
N GLN A 27 1.80 -32.57 -9.18
CA GLN A 27 3.08 -32.88 -8.56
C GLN A 27 4.23 -32.12 -9.26
N ALA A 28 4.24 -32.04 -10.59
CA ALA A 28 5.23 -31.29 -11.35
C ALA A 28 5.20 -29.81 -10.96
N PHE A 29 4.01 -29.22 -10.84
CA PHE A 29 3.83 -27.83 -10.37
C PHE A 29 4.45 -27.60 -8.97
N GLU A 30 4.19 -28.52 -8.04
CA GLU A 30 4.76 -28.44 -6.68
C GLU A 30 6.28 -28.52 -6.69
N ASP A 31 6.85 -29.48 -7.44
CA ASP A 31 8.29 -29.70 -7.52
C ASP A 31 9.02 -28.52 -8.17
N GLU A 32 8.46 -27.96 -9.23
CA GLU A 32 8.99 -26.77 -9.89
C GLU A 32 8.95 -25.53 -8.97
N LEU A 33 7.86 -25.34 -8.22
CA LEU A 33 7.78 -24.24 -7.25
C LEU A 33 8.82 -24.38 -6.15
N LYS A 34 9.01 -25.57 -5.60
CA LYS A 34 10.05 -25.84 -4.61
C LYS A 34 11.44 -25.55 -5.17
N TYR A 35 11.70 -25.96 -6.41
CA TYR A 35 12.95 -25.68 -7.10
C TYR A 35 13.17 -24.16 -7.28
N MET A 36 12.18 -23.44 -7.80
CA MET A 36 12.27 -21.98 -8.02
C MET A 36 12.47 -21.20 -6.72
N LEU A 37 11.78 -21.58 -5.64
CA LEU A 37 11.94 -20.97 -4.32
C LEU A 37 13.33 -21.25 -3.74
N ALA A 38 13.80 -22.50 -3.81
CA ALA A 38 15.10 -22.93 -3.25
C ALA A 38 16.29 -22.29 -3.97
N THR A 39 16.18 -22.12 -5.30
CA THR A 39 17.22 -21.50 -6.12
C THR A 39 17.11 -19.99 -6.21
N GLN A 40 16.12 -19.39 -5.54
CA GLN A 40 15.86 -17.95 -5.56
C GLN A 40 15.56 -17.39 -6.95
N MET A 41 14.89 -18.17 -7.79
CA MET A 41 14.41 -17.73 -9.11
C MET A 41 13.18 -16.84 -8.99
N ALA A 42 12.37 -17.06 -7.95
CA ALA A 42 11.16 -16.29 -7.70
C ALA A 42 10.78 -16.28 -6.22
N ALA A 43 9.93 -15.32 -5.85
CA ALA A 43 9.39 -15.21 -4.51
C ALA A 43 7.96 -14.62 -4.54
N PRO A 44 7.03 -15.12 -3.70
CA PRO A 44 5.75 -14.47 -3.47
C PRO A 44 5.92 -13.23 -2.59
N ASN A 45 4.86 -12.43 -2.48
CA ASN A 45 4.82 -11.29 -1.57
C ASN A 45 4.83 -11.69 -0.08
N SER A 46 5.07 -10.73 0.80
CA SER A 46 5.20 -10.94 2.25
C SER A 46 3.99 -11.61 2.91
N PRO A 47 2.72 -11.22 2.66
CA PRO A 47 1.58 -11.91 3.25
C PRO A 47 1.53 -13.40 2.96
N GLN A 48 1.91 -13.82 1.76
CA GLN A 48 1.96 -15.24 1.43
C GLN A 48 3.07 -15.97 2.20
N TRP A 49 4.25 -15.36 2.35
CA TRP A 49 5.30 -15.93 3.19
C TRP A 49 4.86 -16.10 4.65
N PHE A 50 4.09 -15.16 5.19
CA PHE A 50 3.68 -15.19 6.59
C PHE A 50 2.50 -16.12 6.85
N ASN A 51 1.49 -16.13 5.97
CA ASN A 51 0.17 -16.67 6.30
C ASN A 51 -0.22 -17.93 5.50
N THR A 52 0.26 -18.09 4.25
CA THR A 52 -0.14 -19.22 3.40
C THR A 52 0.29 -20.55 4.00
N GLY A 53 -0.68 -21.45 4.16
CA GLY A 53 -0.47 -22.81 4.62
C GLY A 53 -0.28 -22.99 6.13
N LEU A 54 -0.45 -21.95 6.94
CA LEU A 54 -0.39 -22.09 8.41
C LEU A 54 -1.50 -23.00 8.91
N ASN A 55 -2.71 -22.84 8.44
CA ASN A 55 -3.82 -23.74 8.78
C ASN A 55 -3.62 -25.11 8.13
N TYR A 56 -3.47 -25.16 6.81
CA TYR A 56 -3.37 -26.41 6.05
C TYR A 56 -2.26 -27.35 6.55
N LYS A 57 -1.09 -26.80 6.89
CA LYS A 57 0.11 -27.62 7.23
C LYS A 57 0.31 -27.82 8.71
N TYR A 58 -0.17 -26.88 9.54
CA TYR A 58 0.13 -26.88 10.99
C TYR A 58 -1.14 -26.79 11.85
N ASP A 59 -2.34 -26.87 11.27
CA ASP A 59 -3.62 -26.75 11.96
C ASP A 59 -3.76 -25.48 12.81
N LEU A 60 -3.02 -24.42 12.43
CA LEU A 60 -3.10 -23.15 13.15
C LEU A 60 -4.41 -22.45 12.81
N THR A 61 -5.08 -22.00 13.85
CA THR A 61 -6.29 -21.17 13.76
C THR A 61 -6.08 -19.87 14.53
N GLY A 62 -6.93 -18.88 14.25
CA GLY A 62 -6.91 -17.60 14.94
C GLY A 62 -8.31 -16.98 14.94
N PRO A 63 -8.61 -16.03 15.84
CA PRO A 63 -9.91 -15.39 15.84
C PRO A 63 -10.19 -14.71 14.49
N GLN A 64 -11.44 -14.74 14.07
CA GLN A 64 -11.92 -14.00 12.91
C GLN A 64 -11.63 -12.50 13.11
N GLN A 65 -11.03 -11.86 12.10
CA GLN A 65 -10.58 -10.47 12.19
C GLN A 65 -10.97 -9.62 10.96
N GLY A 66 -12.23 -9.78 10.54
CA GLY A 66 -12.75 -9.04 9.38
C GLY A 66 -12.44 -9.69 8.04
N PHE A 67 -12.11 -10.98 8.02
CA PHE A 67 -12.01 -11.76 6.79
C PHE A 67 -13.38 -12.17 6.30
N TRP A 68 -13.60 -12.00 4.99
CA TRP A 68 -14.82 -12.39 4.31
C TRP A 68 -14.44 -13.16 3.05
N TYR A 69 -15.25 -14.12 2.68
CA TYR A 69 -15.09 -14.88 1.44
C TYR A 69 -16.45 -15.11 0.78
N VAL A 70 -16.43 -15.45 -0.50
CA VAL A 70 -17.65 -15.87 -1.20
C VAL A 70 -17.83 -17.38 -1.02
N ASP A 71 -18.88 -17.78 -0.31
CA ASP A 71 -19.18 -19.20 -0.13
C ASP A 71 -19.50 -19.86 -1.49
N PRO A 72 -18.69 -20.83 -1.93
CA PRO A 72 -18.83 -21.45 -3.27
C PRO A 72 -20.16 -22.22 -3.44
N LYS A 73 -20.85 -22.57 -2.35
CA LYS A 73 -22.15 -23.27 -2.42
C LYS A 73 -23.30 -22.30 -2.57
N THR A 74 -23.23 -21.15 -1.93
CA THR A 74 -24.35 -20.20 -1.87
C THR A 74 -24.11 -18.96 -2.74
N GLY A 75 -22.89 -18.70 -3.17
CA GLY A 75 -22.48 -17.48 -3.87
C GLY A 75 -22.61 -16.20 -3.04
N LYS A 76 -22.73 -16.32 -1.71
CA LYS A 76 -22.90 -15.19 -0.81
C LYS A 76 -21.62 -14.83 -0.08
N LEU A 77 -21.44 -13.53 0.11
CA LEU A 77 -20.38 -13.02 0.97
C LEU A 77 -20.62 -13.47 2.41
N THR A 78 -19.65 -14.19 2.96
CA THR A 78 -19.73 -14.86 4.25
C THR A 78 -18.53 -14.51 5.12
N PRO A 79 -18.69 -14.21 6.41
CA PRO A 79 -17.56 -14.00 7.29
C PRO A 79 -16.76 -15.29 7.48
N GLY A 80 -15.44 -15.20 7.42
CA GLY A 80 -14.54 -16.31 7.69
C GLY A 80 -14.64 -16.77 9.15
N GLU A 81 -14.44 -18.06 9.40
CA GLU A 81 -14.47 -18.62 10.76
C GLU A 81 -13.19 -18.29 11.53
N ASP A 82 -12.05 -18.24 10.83
CA ASP A 82 -10.74 -17.95 11.39
C ASP A 82 -9.85 -17.14 10.42
N SER A 83 -8.63 -16.75 10.87
CA SER A 83 -7.72 -15.91 10.11
C SER A 83 -6.80 -16.66 9.14
N TYR A 84 -6.72 -17.99 9.18
CA TYR A 84 -5.69 -18.75 8.47
C TYR A 84 -6.21 -19.85 7.55
N SER A 85 -7.48 -20.24 7.62
CA SER A 85 -8.07 -21.20 6.70
C SER A 85 -8.22 -20.66 5.28
N ARG A 86 -8.48 -19.35 5.18
CA ARG A 86 -8.53 -18.59 3.93
C ARG A 86 -7.67 -17.33 4.06
N PRO A 87 -6.33 -17.48 4.06
CA PRO A 87 -5.44 -16.35 4.31
C PRO A 87 -5.46 -15.38 3.14
N GLN A 88 -5.57 -14.11 3.45
CA GLN A 88 -5.53 -13.04 2.46
C GLN A 88 -4.11 -12.94 1.84
N PRO A 89 -3.97 -13.05 0.49
CA PRO A 89 -2.67 -13.14 -0.17
C PRO A 89 -2.08 -11.80 -0.62
N HIS A 90 -2.86 -10.70 -0.57
CA HIS A 90 -2.52 -9.46 -1.23
C HIS A 90 -1.46 -8.66 -0.46
N ALA A 91 -0.48 -8.14 -1.20
CA ALA A 91 0.62 -7.36 -0.65
C ALA A 91 0.20 -5.96 -0.20
N CYS A 92 -0.64 -5.32 -1.01
CA CYS A 92 -1.00 -3.93 -0.84
C CYS A 92 -2.47 -3.68 -1.12
N PHE A 93 -3.03 -2.71 -0.42
CA PHE A 93 -4.41 -2.26 -0.55
C PHE A 93 -4.45 -0.77 -0.81
N ILE A 94 -5.32 -0.35 -1.73
CA ILE A 94 -5.73 1.04 -1.87
C ILE A 94 -7.06 1.18 -1.16
N GLN A 95 -7.18 2.15 -0.25
CA GLN A 95 -8.38 2.34 0.56
C GLN A 95 -8.96 3.73 0.34
N SER A 96 -10.29 3.82 0.35
CA SER A 96 -11.01 5.09 0.40
C SER A 96 -11.10 5.62 1.82
N ILE A 97 -11.38 6.93 1.94
CA ILE A 97 -11.72 7.59 3.19
C ILE A 97 -12.81 8.65 2.95
N ASP A 98 -13.78 8.67 3.86
CA ASP A 98 -14.82 9.70 3.89
C ASP A 98 -14.54 10.73 4.99
N ASP A 99 -15.04 11.94 4.81
CA ASP A 99 -14.90 13.03 5.77
C ASP A 99 -15.88 12.86 6.95
N ASP A 100 -15.69 11.77 7.66
CA ASP A 100 -16.40 11.41 8.87
C ASP A 100 -15.41 10.91 9.92
N LEU A 101 -15.66 11.17 11.19
CA LEU A 101 -14.72 10.80 12.25
C LEU A 101 -14.81 9.31 12.60
N VAL A 102 -15.99 8.76 12.82
CA VAL A 102 -16.17 7.45 13.47
C VAL A 102 -17.02 6.45 12.72
N ASN A 103 -17.85 6.90 11.77
CA ASN A 103 -18.72 6.01 11.02
C ASN A 103 -17.93 5.11 10.06
N GLU A 104 -18.58 4.09 9.52
CA GLU A 104 -18.01 3.22 8.50
C GLU A 104 -17.54 4.05 7.30
N GLY A 105 -16.32 3.78 6.81
CA GLY A 105 -15.64 4.56 5.77
C GLY A 105 -14.88 5.79 6.27
N GLY A 106 -15.10 6.20 7.53
CA GLY A 106 -14.47 7.39 8.11
C GLY A 106 -13.06 7.17 8.64
N ILE A 107 -12.54 8.19 9.29
CA ILE A 107 -11.12 8.30 9.71
C ILE A 107 -10.74 7.17 10.68
N MET A 108 -11.52 6.95 11.75
CA MET A 108 -11.20 5.92 12.74
C MET A 108 -11.42 4.52 12.20
N ASP A 109 -12.39 4.30 11.33
CA ASP A 109 -12.60 3.04 10.64
C ASP A 109 -11.42 2.69 9.73
N LEU A 110 -10.87 3.69 9.01
CA LEU A 110 -9.65 3.50 8.21
C LEU A 110 -8.49 2.99 9.08
N TRP A 111 -8.27 3.58 10.27
CA TRP A 111 -7.18 3.11 11.15
C TRP A 111 -7.39 1.69 11.65
N VAL A 112 -8.63 1.27 11.87
CA VAL A 112 -8.94 -0.13 12.22
C VAL A 112 -8.67 -1.07 11.04
N LYS A 113 -9.07 -0.69 9.81
CA LYS A 113 -8.79 -1.46 8.58
C LYS A 113 -7.28 -1.59 8.34
N GLU A 114 -6.53 -0.50 8.43
CA GLU A 114 -5.07 -0.50 8.30
C GLU A 114 -4.41 -1.42 9.35
N ALA A 115 -4.85 -1.35 10.60
CA ALA A 115 -4.29 -2.19 11.66
C ALA A 115 -4.45 -3.69 11.36
N ARG A 116 -5.61 -4.09 10.80
CA ARG A 116 -5.84 -5.47 10.35
C ARG A 116 -4.90 -5.87 9.22
N LEU A 117 -4.76 -5.01 8.20
CA LEU A 117 -3.90 -5.27 7.04
C LEU A 117 -2.42 -5.34 7.44
N PHE A 118 -1.95 -4.43 8.28
CA PHE A 118 -0.57 -4.45 8.79
C PHE A 118 -0.29 -5.71 9.61
N LYS A 119 -1.22 -6.15 10.44
CA LYS A 119 -1.08 -7.39 11.22
C LYS A 119 -0.75 -8.60 10.35
N PHE A 120 -1.34 -8.70 9.17
CA PHE A 120 -1.15 -9.82 8.25
C PHE A 120 -0.07 -9.58 7.19
N GLY A 121 0.68 -8.48 7.27
CA GLY A 121 1.85 -8.23 6.46
C GLY A 121 1.64 -7.40 5.22
N SER A 122 0.42 -6.85 5.01
CA SER A 122 0.09 -6.01 3.86
C SER A 122 0.44 -4.54 4.09
N GLY A 123 0.63 -3.79 2.99
CA GLY A 123 0.73 -2.35 2.98
C GLY A 123 -0.59 -1.68 2.58
N THR A 124 -0.72 -0.39 2.86
CA THR A 124 -1.92 0.41 2.52
C THR A 124 -1.55 1.72 1.84
N GLY A 125 -2.45 2.24 1.02
CA GLY A 125 -2.35 3.59 0.48
C GLY A 125 -3.72 4.25 0.41
N THR A 126 -3.78 5.54 0.76
CA THR A 126 -5.02 6.31 0.80
C THR A 126 -4.78 7.75 0.36
N ASN A 127 -5.68 8.28 -0.43
CA ASN A 127 -5.76 9.70 -0.73
C ASN A 127 -6.66 10.38 0.30
N PHE A 128 -6.09 11.29 1.08
CA PHE A 128 -6.76 11.98 2.18
C PHE A 128 -7.45 13.28 1.76
N SER A 129 -7.46 13.62 0.48
CA SER A 129 -7.99 14.90 -0.02
C SER A 129 -9.49 15.08 0.12
N ASN A 130 -10.24 14.02 0.48
CA ASN A 130 -11.65 14.15 0.82
C ASN A 130 -11.88 14.79 2.18
N LEU A 131 -10.89 14.72 3.08
CA LEU A 131 -11.00 15.32 4.41
C LEU A 131 -10.92 16.84 4.31
N ARG A 132 -11.73 17.51 5.08
CA ARG A 132 -11.69 18.98 5.17
C ARG A 132 -10.39 19.48 5.79
N GLY A 133 -9.92 20.62 5.30
CA GLY A 133 -8.73 21.30 5.80
C GLY A 133 -8.93 21.99 7.15
N GLU A 134 -7.83 22.49 7.70
CA GLU A 134 -7.87 23.28 8.94
C GLU A 134 -8.71 24.54 8.76
N GLY A 135 -9.57 24.83 9.75
CA GLY A 135 -10.42 26.01 9.75
C GLY A 135 -11.75 25.85 9.00
N GLU A 136 -11.96 24.79 8.21
CA GLU A 136 -13.26 24.54 7.58
C GLU A 136 -14.35 24.22 8.63
N GLN A 137 -15.58 24.62 8.37
CA GLN A 137 -16.70 24.52 9.32
C GLN A 137 -17.11 23.07 9.58
N LEU A 138 -17.41 22.74 10.85
CA LEU A 138 -18.01 21.48 11.25
C LEU A 138 -19.55 21.59 11.28
N SER A 139 -20.26 20.52 10.98
CA SER A 139 -21.73 20.46 10.96
C SER A 139 -22.38 20.81 12.31
N GLY A 140 -21.71 20.52 13.42
CA GLY A 140 -22.17 20.80 14.79
C GLY A 140 -21.73 22.16 15.34
N GLY A 141 -21.09 23.01 14.53
CA GLY A 141 -20.41 24.22 14.95
C GLY A 141 -18.96 23.99 15.36
N GLY A 142 -18.14 25.02 15.25
CA GLY A 142 -16.68 24.93 15.38
C GLY A 142 -15.98 24.68 14.06
N VAL A 143 -14.66 24.45 14.11
CA VAL A 143 -13.81 24.34 12.93
C VAL A 143 -12.98 23.05 12.96
N SER A 144 -12.61 22.56 11.79
CA SER A 144 -11.73 21.40 11.60
C SER A 144 -10.31 21.70 12.09
N SER A 145 -9.68 20.69 12.69
CA SER A 145 -8.26 20.70 13.03
C SER A 145 -7.34 20.31 11.86
N GLY A 146 -7.92 20.10 10.69
CA GLY A 146 -7.21 19.77 9.46
C GLY A 146 -6.75 18.33 9.34
N VAL A 147 -6.36 17.97 8.12
CA VAL A 147 -5.92 16.61 7.79
C VAL A 147 -4.65 16.21 8.54
N MET A 148 -3.75 17.16 8.80
CA MET A 148 -2.47 16.90 9.46
C MET A 148 -2.63 16.34 10.87
N SER A 149 -3.67 16.72 11.60
CA SER A 149 -3.97 16.20 12.94
C SER A 149 -4.26 14.70 12.90
N PHE A 150 -5.03 14.24 11.92
CA PHE A 150 -5.40 12.83 11.74
C PHE A 150 -4.27 11.99 11.15
N LEU A 151 -3.46 12.54 10.25
CA LEU A 151 -2.29 11.85 9.71
C LEU A 151 -1.28 11.47 10.80
N LYS A 152 -1.09 12.31 11.80
CA LYS A 152 -0.23 12.03 12.97
C LYS A 152 -0.73 10.84 13.78
N ILE A 153 -2.04 10.66 13.92
CA ILE A 153 -2.64 9.48 14.58
C ILE A 153 -2.30 8.21 13.77
N GLY A 154 -2.57 8.21 12.47
CA GLY A 154 -2.28 7.08 11.58
C GLY A 154 -0.80 6.73 11.50
N ASP A 155 0.09 7.72 11.51
CA ASP A 155 1.54 7.50 11.55
C ASP A 155 1.97 6.78 12.84
N ARG A 156 1.48 7.20 14.00
CA ARG A 156 1.76 6.55 15.28
C ARG A 156 1.18 5.14 15.36
N ALA A 157 -0.04 4.93 14.86
CA ALA A 157 -0.65 3.60 14.78
C ALA A 157 0.19 2.64 13.92
N ALA A 158 0.62 3.08 12.74
CA ALA A 158 1.50 2.31 11.85
C ALA A 158 2.85 1.99 12.51
N GLY A 159 3.43 2.94 13.25
CA GLY A 159 4.68 2.74 13.98
C GLY A 159 4.59 1.70 15.11
N ALA A 160 3.43 1.56 15.73
CA ALA A 160 3.20 0.61 16.82
C ALA A 160 2.98 -0.82 16.32
N ILE A 161 2.52 -1.01 15.08
CA ILE A 161 2.14 -2.32 14.55
C ILE A 161 3.31 -2.91 13.75
N LYS A 162 3.76 -4.11 14.16
CA LYS A 162 4.78 -4.88 13.43
C LYS A 162 4.11 -5.69 12.33
N SER A 163 4.49 -5.44 11.09
CA SER A 163 3.97 -6.12 9.90
C SER A 163 4.16 -7.64 10.02
N GLY A 164 3.05 -8.39 9.87
CA GLY A 164 3.05 -9.85 9.98
C GLY A 164 3.55 -10.38 11.34
N GLY A 165 3.49 -9.57 12.41
CA GLY A 165 4.01 -9.96 13.73
C GLY A 165 5.53 -10.09 13.82
N THR A 166 6.26 -9.57 12.83
CA THR A 166 7.72 -9.63 12.73
C THR A 166 8.37 -8.31 13.16
N THR A 167 9.66 -8.13 12.87
CA THR A 167 10.40 -6.89 13.09
C THR A 167 10.17 -5.84 11.99
N ARG A 168 9.50 -6.20 10.89
CA ARG A 168 9.22 -5.30 9.76
C ARG A 168 8.21 -4.23 10.17
N ARG A 169 8.47 -2.98 9.80
CA ARG A 169 7.50 -1.89 9.98
C ARG A 169 6.33 -2.03 9.02
N ALA A 170 5.17 -1.51 9.43
CA ALA A 170 4.02 -1.33 8.55
C ALA A 170 4.37 -0.38 7.40
N ALA A 171 3.85 -0.65 6.20
CA ALA A 171 4.04 0.17 5.02
C ALA A 171 2.75 0.93 4.70
N LYS A 172 2.85 2.26 4.64
CA LYS A 172 1.71 3.17 4.42
C LYS A 172 2.07 4.25 3.41
N MET A 173 1.17 4.52 2.46
CA MET A 173 1.19 5.68 1.57
C MET A 173 0.09 6.65 1.96
N VAL A 174 0.47 7.90 2.10
CA VAL A 174 -0.43 9.03 2.31
C VAL A 174 -0.35 9.95 1.11
N ILE A 175 -1.48 10.26 0.50
CA ILE A 175 -1.56 11.10 -0.70
C ILE A 175 -2.44 12.31 -0.41
N LEU A 176 -2.02 13.47 -0.90
CA LEU A 176 -2.81 14.70 -0.87
C LEU A 176 -2.78 15.39 -2.24
N ASP A 177 -3.94 15.86 -2.70
CA ASP A 177 -4.06 16.61 -3.94
C ASP A 177 -3.54 18.04 -3.75
N LEU A 178 -2.90 18.61 -4.77
CA LEU A 178 -2.24 19.91 -4.66
C LEU A 178 -3.17 21.10 -4.39
N ASP A 179 -4.47 20.93 -4.61
CA ASP A 179 -5.47 21.96 -4.31
C ASP A 179 -6.05 21.87 -2.90
N HIS A 180 -5.53 20.96 -2.06
CA HIS A 180 -6.00 20.81 -0.69
C HIS A 180 -5.58 21.99 0.19
N PRO A 181 -6.44 22.52 1.10
CA PRO A 181 -6.10 23.64 1.96
C PRO A 181 -4.82 23.43 2.80
N ASP A 182 -4.60 22.22 3.30
CA ASP A 182 -3.45 21.87 4.16
C ASP A 182 -2.21 21.44 3.38
N ILE A 183 -2.17 21.64 2.07
CA ILE A 183 -1.09 21.10 1.21
C ILE A 183 0.30 21.61 1.57
N GLU A 184 0.43 22.88 1.93
CA GLU A 184 1.74 23.46 2.28
C GLU A 184 2.31 22.78 3.52
N ASP A 185 1.52 22.59 4.57
CA ASP A 185 1.91 21.89 5.81
C ASP A 185 2.24 20.42 5.55
N PHE A 186 1.48 19.78 4.65
CA PHE A 186 1.74 18.41 4.24
C PHE A 186 3.09 18.24 3.53
N ILE A 187 3.42 19.14 2.61
CA ILE A 187 4.69 19.13 1.87
C ILE A 187 5.88 19.28 2.83
N GLU A 188 5.79 20.23 3.77
CA GLU A 188 6.87 20.57 4.69
C GLU A 188 6.96 19.64 5.91
N TRP A 189 5.93 18.83 6.18
CA TRP A 189 5.81 18.03 7.40
C TRP A 189 7.05 17.22 7.73
N LYS A 190 7.49 16.35 6.85
CA LYS A 190 8.65 15.49 7.12
C LYS A 190 9.96 16.24 7.20
N ALA A 191 10.13 17.28 6.40
CA ALA A 191 11.32 18.14 6.46
C ALA A 191 11.45 18.84 7.82
N ILE A 192 10.33 19.35 8.35
CA ILE A 192 10.28 19.96 9.71
C ILE A 192 10.57 18.90 10.79
N GLU A 193 10.00 17.72 10.67
CA GLU A 193 10.23 16.64 11.64
C GLU A 193 11.68 16.13 11.61
N GLU A 194 12.32 16.10 10.44
CA GLU A 194 13.73 15.78 10.30
C GLU A 194 14.62 16.84 10.97
N ASP A 195 14.30 18.11 10.85
CA ASP A 195 15.03 19.18 11.55
C ASP A 195 14.90 19.03 13.07
N LYS A 196 13.74 18.64 13.58
CA LYS A 196 13.54 18.32 15.02
C LYS A 196 14.42 17.14 15.45
N ALA A 197 14.46 16.05 14.65
CA ALA A 197 15.31 14.90 14.93
C ALA A 197 16.78 15.27 14.96
N ARG A 198 17.25 16.10 14.02
CA ARG A 198 18.63 16.63 14.00
C ARG A 198 18.94 17.47 15.25
N ALA A 199 17.99 18.30 15.70
CA ALA A 199 18.16 19.09 16.93
C ALA A 199 18.27 18.19 18.15
N LEU A 200 17.48 17.12 18.26
CA LEU A 200 17.57 16.13 19.34
C LEU A 200 18.90 15.39 19.31
N ILE A 201 19.38 14.97 18.15
CA ILE A 201 20.68 14.32 17.98
C ILE A 201 21.81 15.27 18.41
N ALA A 202 21.75 16.54 18.04
CA ALA A 202 22.72 17.54 18.46
C ALA A 202 22.70 17.77 19.99
N ALA A 203 21.56 17.54 20.65
CA ALA A 203 21.41 17.58 22.10
C ALA A 203 21.86 16.28 22.81
N GLY A 204 22.34 15.26 22.07
CA GLY A 204 22.91 14.03 22.61
C GLY A 204 21.99 12.79 22.58
N TYR A 205 20.81 12.88 21.97
CA TYR A 205 19.95 11.70 21.77
C TYR A 205 20.54 10.76 20.71
N PRO A 206 20.31 9.41 20.83
CA PRO A 206 20.80 8.44 19.85
C PRO A 206 20.33 8.75 18.42
N SER A 207 21.26 8.64 17.47
CA SER A 207 21.02 8.96 16.04
C SER A 207 20.57 7.76 15.20
N ASP A 208 20.49 6.56 15.78
CA ASP A 208 20.03 5.39 15.03
C ASP A 208 18.54 5.50 14.69
N PHE A 209 18.14 4.84 13.58
CA PHE A 209 16.79 4.94 13.05
C PHE A 209 15.68 4.46 14.02
N ASN A 210 15.98 3.59 14.95
CA ASN A 210 15.08 3.15 16.00
C ASN A 210 15.32 3.89 17.33
N GLY A 211 16.25 4.84 17.33
CA GLY A 211 16.62 5.63 18.49
C GLY A 211 15.55 6.65 18.90
N GLU A 212 15.73 7.23 20.10
CA GLU A 212 14.75 8.10 20.72
C GLU A 212 14.50 9.38 19.90
N ALA A 213 15.50 9.92 19.20
CA ALA A 213 15.34 11.10 18.35
C ALA A 213 14.26 10.85 17.28
N TYR A 214 14.34 9.76 16.53
CA TYR A 214 13.36 9.42 15.51
C TYR A 214 12.05 8.86 16.09
N ALA A 215 12.06 8.20 17.23
CA ALA A 215 10.83 7.75 17.89
C ALA A 215 9.96 8.92 18.40
N THR A 216 10.56 10.09 18.66
CA THR A 216 9.86 11.27 19.18
C THR A 216 9.14 12.07 18.09
N VAL A 217 9.70 12.16 16.88
CA VAL A 217 9.12 12.91 15.74
C VAL A 217 8.04 12.12 15.02
N SER A 218 7.17 12.81 14.27
CA SER A 218 6.08 12.18 13.51
C SER A 218 6.45 11.99 12.03
N GLY A 219 5.58 11.30 11.25
CA GLY A 219 5.77 11.12 9.82
C GLY A 219 6.82 10.06 9.43
N GLN A 220 7.26 9.22 10.37
CA GLN A 220 8.33 8.23 10.14
C GLN A 220 7.82 6.89 9.57
N ASN A 221 6.50 6.68 9.57
CA ASN A 221 5.90 5.38 9.25
C ASN A 221 5.03 5.43 7.97
N SER A 222 5.07 6.53 7.24
CA SER A 222 4.37 6.69 5.96
C SER A 222 5.29 7.22 4.88
N ASN A 223 5.04 6.81 3.63
CA ASN A 223 5.51 7.50 2.44
C ASN A 223 4.48 8.56 2.08
N ASN A 224 4.90 9.77 1.80
CA ASN A 224 4.01 10.86 1.44
C ASN A 224 4.15 11.19 -0.04
N SER A 225 3.03 11.41 -0.74
CA SER A 225 3.03 11.85 -2.14
C SER A 225 2.00 12.93 -2.37
N VAL A 226 2.31 13.84 -3.29
CA VAL A 226 1.38 14.85 -3.77
C VAL A 226 0.85 14.46 -5.15
N LYS A 227 -0.45 14.67 -5.39
CA LYS A 227 -1.06 14.47 -6.69
C LYS A 227 -1.04 15.76 -7.49
N VAL A 228 -0.36 15.71 -8.65
CA VAL A 228 -0.06 16.87 -9.50
C VAL A 228 -0.84 16.77 -10.80
N PRO A 229 -1.87 17.59 -11.03
CA PRO A 229 -2.55 17.66 -12.31
C PRO A 229 -1.75 18.45 -13.35
N SER A 230 -2.01 18.20 -14.65
CA SER A 230 -1.32 18.91 -15.75
C SER A 230 -1.58 20.41 -15.73
N GLU A 231 -2.74 20.84 -15.26
CA GLU A 231 -3.10 22.25 -15.10
C GLU A 231 -2.16 22.99 -14.13
N PHE A 232 -1.74 22.32 -13.07
CA PHE A 232 -0.75 22.90 -12.14
C PHE A 232 0.62 23.09 -12.80
N LEU A 233 1.07 22.09 -13.57
CA LEU A 233 2.35 22.19 -14.31
C LEU A 233 2.31 23.35 -15.32
N LYS A 234 1.18 23.51 -15.99
CA LYS A 234 0.96 24.65 -16.91
C LYS A 234 0.97 25.98 -16.16
N ALA A 235 0.34 26.06 -14.98
CA ALA A 235 0.39 27.26 -14.14
C ALA A 235 1.82 27.62 -13.73
N ILE A 236 2.69 26.62 -13.49
CA ILE A 236 4.12 26.86 -13.22
C ILE A 236 4.81 27.49 -14.43
N GLU A 237 4.55 26.98 -15.65
CA GLU A 237 5.17 27.50 -16.88
C GLU A 237 4.73 28.95 -17.17
N GLU A 238 3.48 29.27 -16.89
CA GLU A 238 2.85 30.57 -17.11
C GLU A 238 3.08 31.56 -15.96
N ASP A 239 3.85 31.21 -14.93
CA ASP A 239 4.03 31.98 -13.67
C ASP A 239 2.70 32.35 -13.00
N GLY A 240 1.74 31.45 -13.12
CA GLY A 240 0.35 31.61 -12.66
C GLY A 240 0.16 31.33 -11.17
N ASP A 241 -1.07 31.55 -10.77
CA ASP A 241 -1.55 31.30 -9.43
C ASP A 241 -2.19 29.90 -9.32
N TRP A 242 -2.28 29.38 -8.11
CA TRP A 242 -2.91 28.11 -7.78
C TRP A 242 -3.81 28.27 -6.57
N ASP A 243 -5.07 27.86 -6.72
CA ASP A 243 -6.06 27.98 -5.65
C ASP A 243 -6.11 26.74 -4.78
N LEU A 244 -6.15 26.93 -3.47
CA LEU A 244 -6.40 25.90 -2.46
C LEU A 244 -7.89 25.95 -2.10
N ILE A 245 -8.58 24.83 -2.27
CA ILE A 245 -10.04 24.73 -2.34
C ILE A 245 -10.59 24.04 -1.10
N ALA A 246 -11.55 24.67 -0.42
CA ALA A 246 -12.31 24.07 0.67
C ALA A 246 -13.03 22.79 0.21
N ARG A 247 -13.02 21.77 1.06
CA ARG A 247 -13.69 20.50 0.78
C ARG A 247 -15.17 20.51 1.12
N THR A 248 -15.59 21.44 1.97
CA THR A 248 -16.99 21.57 2.42
C THR A 248 -17.90 22.24 1.37
N ASP A 249 -17.41 23.26 0.69
CA ASP A 249 -18.24 24.08 -0.20
C ASP A 249 -17.59 24.43 -1.55
N GLY A 250 -16.36 24.02 -1.78
CA GLY A 250 -15.60 24.30 -3.01
C GLY A 250 -15.12 25.74 -3.14
N SER A 251 -15.18 26.55 -2.09
CA SER A 251 -14.67 27.94 -2.10
C SER A 251 -13.14 27.97 -2.07
N VAL A 252 -12.57 29.05 -2.63
CA VAL A 252 -11.13 29.29 -2.55
C VAL A 252 -10.78 29.78 -1.14
N MET A 253 -10.00 28.98 -0.39
CA MET A 253 -9.52 29.36 0.94
C MET A 253 -8.24 30.19 0.86
N LYS A 254 -7.36 29.89 -0.08
CA LYS A 254 -6.07 30.57 -0.26
C LYS A 254 -5.64 30.45 -1.72
N THR A 255 -5.01 31.48 -2.25
CA THR A 255 -4.31 31.45 -3.54
C THR A 255 -2.82 31.56 -3.32
N VAL A 256 -2.02 30.72 -3.97
CA VAL A 256 -0.56 30.71 -3.88
C VAL A 256 0.05 30.77 -5.28
N LYS A 257 1.33 31.14 -5.42
CA LYS A 257 2.06 31.00 -6.66
C LYS A 257 2.36 29.50 -6.92
N ALA A 258 1.97 29.01 -8.09
CA ALA A 258 2.22 27.61 -8.48
C ALA A 258 3.71 27.26 -8.42
N ARG A 259 4.58 28.16 -8.88
CA ARG A 259 6.04 27.99 -8.83
C ARG A 259 6.58 27.92 -7.40
N ASP A 260 6.05 28.71 -6.48
CA ASP A 260 6.50 28.68 -5.07
C ASP A 260 6.12 27.36 -4.42
N LEU A 261 4.90 26.87 -4.67
CA LEU A 261 4.46 25.56 -4.18
C LEU A 261 5.31 24.42 -4.75
N TRP A 262 5.67 24.48 -6.05
CA TRP A 262 6.57 23.52 -6.68
C TRP A 262 7.97 23.54 -6.07
N ASN A 263 8.50 24.72 -5.80
CA ASN A 263 9.81 24.88 -5.16
C ASN A 263 9.81 24.29 -3.73
N LYS A 264 8.70 24.44 -2.97
CA LYS A 264 8.55 23.79 -1.65
C LYS A 264 8.58 22.27 -1.76
N ILE A 265 7.91 21.68 -2.76
CA ILE A 265 7.96 20.23 -3.03
C ILE A 265 9.39 19.79 -3.30
N ALA A 266 10.09 20.49 -4.20
CA ALA A 266 11.45 20.16 -4.57
C ALA A 266 12.44 20.29 -3.38
N ASP A 267 12.32 21.35 -2.56
CA ASP A 267 13.14 21.54 -1.37
C ASP A 267 12.90 20.44 -0.32
N ALA A 268 11.64 20.14 -0.01
CA ALA A 268 11.30 19.09 0.93
C ALA A 268 11.80 17.72 0.47
N ALA A 269 11.59 17.37 -0.82
CA ALA A 269 12.07 16.12 -1.40
C ALA A 269 13.61 16.03 -1.36
N TRP A 270 14.33 17.12 -1.60
CA TRP A 270 15.78 17.18 -1.46
C TRP A 270 16.24 16.94 -0.01
N ARG A 271 15.54 17.51 0.97
CA ARG A 271 15.92 17.46 2.38
C ARG A 271 15.63 16.13 3.06
N CYS A 272 14.52 15.46 2.70
CA CYS A 272 14.06 14.28 3.41
C CYS A 272 13.47 13.16 2.52
N ALA A 273 13.63 13.25 1.18
CA ALA A 273 13.13 12.31 0.18
C ALA A 273 11.58 12.24 0.04
N ASP A 274 10.84 13.09 0.74
CA ASP A 274 9.38 13.23 0.66
C ASP A 274 8.99 14.71 0.48
N PRO A 275 7.85 14.99 -0.18
CA PRO A 275 6.92 14.06 -0.78
C PRO A 275 7.38 13.55 -2.16
N GLY A 276 6.88 12.36 -2.54
CA GLY A 276 6.91 11.91 -3.93
C GLY A 276 5.86 12.65 -4.77
N VAL A 277 5.95 12.51 -6.10
CA VAL A 277 5.02 13.15 -7.06
C VAL A 277 4.27 12.10 -7.85
N GLN A 278 2.95 12.21 -7.92
CA GLN A 278 2.08 11.39 -8.76
C GLN A 278 1.37 12.30 -9.79
N TYR A 279 1.64 12.08 -11.08
CA TYR A 279 1.09 12.87 -12.17
C TYR A 279 -0.36 12.48 -12.46
N ASP A 280 -1.31 13.13 -11.81
CA ASP A 280 -2.72 12.76 -11.76
C ASP A 280 -3.38 12.63 -13.12
N THR A 281 -3.19 13.61 -14.01
CA THR A 281 -3.77 13.60 -15.35
C THR A 281 -3.25 12.43 -16.17
N THR A 282 -1.93 12.27 -16.26
CA THR A 282 -1.29 11.19 -17.01
C THR A 282 -1.66 9.80 -16.49
N ILE A 283 -1.69 9.62 -15.16
CA ILE A 283 -2.10 8.36 -14.54
C ILE A 283 -3.51 7.98 -14.98
N ASN A 284 -4.44 8.93 -14.98
CA ASN A 284 -5.83 8.69 -15.36
C ASN A 284 -6.05 8.56 -16.88
N GLU A 285 -5.21 9.17 -17.71
CA GLU A 285 -5.19 8.94 -19.17
C GLU A 285 -4.80 7.50 -19.52
N TRP A 286 -3.92 6.89 -18.74
CA TRP A 286 -3.47 5.50 -18.93
C TRP A 286 -4.30 4.47 -18.17
N HIS A 287 -5.37 4.90 -17.52
CA HIS A 287 -6.21 4.02 -16.73
C HIS A 287 -6.92 2.98 -17.60
N THR A 288 -6.71 1.69 -17.28
CA THR A 288 -7.25 0.55 -18.05
C THR A 288 -8.71 0.23 -17.75
N SER A 289 -9.30 0.80 -16.69
CA SER A 289 -10.69 0.58 -16.27
C SER A 289 -11.41 1.90 -15.93
N PRO A 290 -11.47 2.88 -16.86
CA PRO A 290 -11.97 4.23 -16.54
C PRO A 290 -13.44 4.28 -16.16
N MET A 291 -14.24 3.30 -16.60
CA MET A 291 -15.66 3.19 -16.24
C MET A 291 -15.89 2.78 -14.78
N GLY A 292 -14.89 2.23 -14.11
CA GLY A 292 -14.94 1.86 -12.69
C GLY A 292 -14.75 3.04 -11.74
N GLY A 293 -14.24 4.16 -12.23
CA GLY A 293 -13.95 5.35 -11.44
C GLY A 293 -12.58 5.95 -11.78
N ARG A 294 -12.12 6.88 -10.95
CA ARG A 294 -10.86 7.58 -11.11
C ARG A 294 -9.78 6.97 -10.20
N ILE A 295 -8.55 6.85 -10.68
CA ILE A 295 -7.39 6.49 -9.84
C ILE A 295 -7.04 7.69 -8.97
N ARG A 296 -7.20 7.53 -7.66
CA ARG A 296 -6.94 8.56 -6.67
C ARG A 296 -5.69 8.30 -5.84
N ALA A 297 -5.31 7.04 -5.69
CA ALA A 297 -4.23 6.63 -4.80
C ALA A 297 -3.35 5.54 -5.41
N SER A 298 -2.29 5.22 -4.71
CA SER A 298 -1.38 4.11 -4.97
C SER A 298 -1.11 3.32 -3.69
N ASN A 299 -0.48 2.15 -3.84
CA ASN A 299 0.13 1.43 -2.74
C ASN A 299 1.39 2.16 -2.19
N PRO A 300 2.03 1.69 -1.10
CA PRO A 300 3.16 2.37 -0.46
C PRO A 300 4.38 2.61 -1.34
N CYS A 301 4.64 1.73 -2.30
CA CYS A 301 5.80 1.84 -3.19
C CYS A 301 5.48 2.51 -4.55
N SER A 302 4.22 2.90 -4.76
CA SER A 302 3.69 3.57 -5.98
C SER A 302 3.77 2.76 -7.28
N GLU A 303 3.97 1.43 -7.21
CA GLU A 303 3.93 0.57 -8.40
C GLU A 303 2.50 0.12 -8.76
N TYR A 304 1.56 0.19 -7.84
CA TYR A 304 0.15 -0.16 -8.05
C TYR A 304 -0.72 1.09 -7.93
N LEU A 305 -1.18 1.58 -9.06
CA LEU A 305 -2.05 2.75 -9.22
C LEU A 305 -3.38 2.26 -9.79
N PHE A 306 -4.41 2.21 -8.97
CA PHE A 306 -5.72 1.70 -9.36
C PHE A 306 -6.85 2.32 -8.53
N LEU A 307 -8.05 1.74 -8.63
CA LEU A 307 -9.25 2.21 -7.93
C LEU A 307 -9.13 2.03 -6.41
N ASP A 308 -9.84 2.87 -5.68
CA ASP A 308 -10.01 2.72 -4.24
C ASP A 308 -10.71 1.39 -3.90
N ASN A 309 -10.40 0.84 -2.73
CA ASN A 309 -10.92 -0.43 -2.23
C ASN A 309 -10.55 -1.63 -3.11
N THR A 310 -9.35 -1.59 -3.68
CA THR A 310 -8.74 -2.69 -4.45
C THR A 310 -7.42 -3.12 -3.83
N ALA A 311 -6.94 -4.27 -4.27
CA ALA A 311 -5.71 -4.86 -3.76
C ALA A 311 -4.85 -5.46 -4.88
N CYS A 312 -3.55 -5.58 -4.65
CA CYS A 312 -2.64 -6.25 -5.54
C CYS A 312 -2.05 -7.52 -4.93
N ASN A 313 -2.00 -8.60 -5.70
CA ASN A 313 -1.29 -9.82 -5.38
C ASN A 313 -0.02 -9.89 -6.22
N LEU A 314 1.13 -10.15 -5.61
CA LEU A 314 2.43 -10.00 -6.26
C LEU A 314 3.29 -11.26 -6.16
N ALA A 315 4.06 -11.52 -7.22
CA ALA A 315 5.23 -12.38 -7.22
C ALA A 315 6.36 -11.70 -7.98
N SER A 316 7.59 -11.95 -7.58
CA SER A 316 8.77 -11.37 -8.22
C SER A 316 9.64 -12.47 -8.81
N LEU A 317 10.08 -12.28 -10.07
CA LEU A 317 11.06 -13.14 -10.72
C LEU A 317 12.45 -12.49 -10.66
N ASN A 318 13.45 -13.26 -10.27
CA ASN A 318 14.84 -12.82 -10.25
C ASN A 318 15.45 -12.96 -11.65
N LEU A 319 15.50 -11.87 -12.41
CA LEU A 319 15.95 -11.89 -13.81
C LEU A 319 17.38 -12.41 -14.01
N VAL A 320 18.26 -12.22 -13.03
CA VAL A 320 19.64 -12.71 -13.08
C VAL A 320 19.70 -14.22 -13.15
N LYS A 321 18.70 -14.95 -12.63
CA LYS A 321 18.64 -16.42 -12.70
C LYS A 321 18.29 -16.98 -14.08
N PHE A 322 17.92 -16.11 -15.01
CA PHE A 322 17.63 -16.44 -16.41
C PHE A 322 18.69 -15.88 -17.36
N TYR A 323 19.76 -15.30 -16.85
CA TYR A 323 20.86 -14.77 -17.62
C TYR A 323 22.12 -15.62 -17.41
N ASP A 324 22.73 -16.03 -18.51
CA ASP A 324 23.99 -16.76 -18.53
C ASP A 324 25.15 -15.78 -18.75
N ASP A 325 25.97 -15.60 -17.74
CA ASP A 325 27.12 -14.66 -17.76
C ASP A 325 28.22 -15.10 -18.74
N GLU A 326 28.35 -16.42 -19.03
CA GLU A 326 29.38 -16.92 -19.94
C GLU A 326 29.01 -16.68 -21.41
N THR A 327 27.77 -16.97 -21.75
CA THR A 327 27.24 -16.80 -23.13
C THR A 327 26.62 -15.44 -23.37
N GLN A 328 26.36 -14.66 -22.32
CA GLN A 328 25.65 -13.37 -22.36
C GLN A 328 24.24 -13.49 -22.97
N ILE A 329 23.60 -14.62 -22.78
CA ILE A 329 22.26 -14.90 -23.31
C ILE A 329 21.23 -14.93 -22.16
N PHE A 330 20.09 -14.26 -22.39
CA PHE A 330 18.94 -14.36 -21.52
C PHE A 330 18.04 -15.52 -21.96
N ASP A 331 17.79 -16.50 -21.10
CA ASP A 331 16.93 -17.65 -21.37
C ASP A 331 15.45 -17.26 -21.32
N VAL A 332 14.94 -16.80 -22.45
CA VAL A 332 13.53 -16.40 -22.64
C VAL A 332 12.58 -17.57 -22.43
N ALA A 333 12.98 -18.81 -22.76
CA ALA A 333 12.12 -19.98 -22.65
C ALA A 333 11.84 -20.32 -21.19
N SER A 334 12.89 -20.44 -20.38
CA SER A 334 12.77 -20.68 -18.93
C SER A 334 12.08 -19.51 -18.21
N TYR A 335 12.36 -18.27 -18.60
CA TYR A 335 11.66 -17.10 -18.06
C TYR A 335 10.14 -17.14 -18.32
N LYS A 336 9.73 -17.44 -19.57
CA LYS A 336 8.30 -17.58 -19.91
C LYS A 336 7.64 -18.73 -19.16
N HIS A 337 8.34 -19.82 -18.94
CA HIS A 337 7.82 -20.96 -18.17
C HIS A 337 7.60 -20.56 -16.71
N ALA A 338 8.61 -19.98 -16.07
CA ALA A 338 8.52 -19.48 -14.70
C ALA A 338 7.38 -18.45 -14.53
N LEU A 339 7.22 -17.53 -15.49
CA LEU A 339 6.13 -16.56 -15.49
C LEU A 339 4.75 -17.24 -15.49
N ARG A 340 4.55 -18.29 -16.30
CA ARG A 340 3.29 -19.05 -16.35
C ARG A 340 3.00 -19.72 -15.01
N ILE A 341 3.99 -20.41 -14.44
CA ILE A 341 3.83 -21.08 -13.13
C ILE A 341 3.44 -20.09 -12.04
N TRP A 342 4.13 -18.94 -11.97
CA TRP A 342 3.84 -17.94 -10.95
C TRP A 342 2.53 -17.20 -11.18
N THR A 343 2.06 -17.07 -12.44
CA THR A 343 0.71 -16.57 -12.72
C THR A 343 -0.35 -17.50 -12.16
N ILE A 344 -0.16 -18.82 -12.31
CA ILE A 344 -1.06 -19.82 -11.72
C ILE A 344 -1.04 -19.75 -10.18
N VAL A 345 0.13 -19.57 -9.56
CA VAL A 345 0.24 -19.36 -8.09
C VAL A 345 -0.58 -18.16 -7.65
N LEU A 346 -0.48 -17.04 -8.36
CA LEU A 346 -1.24 -15.82 -8.03
C LEU A 346 -2.75 -16.06 -8.14
N GLU A 347 -3.21 -16.75 -9.18
CA GLU A 347 -4.63 -17.12 -9.34
C GLU A 347 -5.10 -18.04 -8.21
N ILE A 348 -4.40 -19.15 -7.97
CA ILE A 348 -4.74 -20.09 -6.90
C ILE A 348 -4.80 -19.37 -5.53
N SER A 349 -3.88 -18.45 -5.28
CA SER A 349 -3.84 -17.73 -4.00
C SER A 349 -5.02 -16.76 -3.81
N VAL A 350 -5.53 -16.17 -4.88
CA VAL A 350 -6.76 -15.36 -4.86
C VAL A 350 -7.98 -16.24 -4.63
N GLU A 351 -8.09 -17.35 -5.39
CA GLU A 351 -9.16 -18.34 -5.24
C GLU A 351 -9.21 -18.93 -3.81
N MET A 352 -8.05 -19.18 -3.21
CA MET A 352 -7.94 -19.66 -1.83
C MET A 352 -8.51 -18.66 -0.81
N ALA A 353 -8.42 -17.36 -1.09
CA ALA A 353 -8.87 -16.30 -0.19
C ALA A 353 -10.37 -15.97 -0.34
N GLN A 354 -10.95 -16.30 -1.49
CA GLN A 354 -12.35 -16.03 -1.84
C GLN A 354 -13.34 -17.03 -1.26
#